data_50e96c15a2f60e739badcc54cb1d7bba
#
_entry.id   50e96c15a2f60e739badcc54cb1d7bba
#
_cell.length_a   1.000
_cell.length_b   1.000
_cell.length_c   1.000
_cell.angle_alpha   90.00
_cell.angle_beta   90.00
_cell.angle_gamma   90.00
#
_symmetry.space_group_name_H-M   'P 1'
#
loop_
_entity.id
_entity.type
_entity.pdbx_description
1 polymer ?
#
loop_
_entity_poly.entity_id
_entity_poly.type
_entity_poly.pdbx_seq_one_letter_code
_entity_poly.pdbx_strand_id
1 'polypeptide(L)'
;MGSAPESSRARSKLRLAIVVAAIGAGLWFGGSALGWWGGASDGKLRLYGNVEIREVQLGFRVGGRIERILVDEGDRVEPGQVLAELDKRPLADRLASAEARYESASASAARDANGSRPQQVSEARAAVASAEAALSEARRQYERRQSLVGKGFISRADLQTSEAALSAAQASLAQAQAALSLAQEGARVEDRAASAATREAVLAERRAVQTDIADAVIRASEPGEVLTRARETGSIVQPGQTVLTLALTQPVRVRAYVAEPDLPRIRPGMDVKVRVDGTDREWPAKIGFISSVAEFTPKTVQTEQLRTDLVYRVRLTVNDPRGDLRQGQPVTVIVPTATGQR
;
A
#
# COMPACT_ATOMS: atom_id res chain seq x y z
N MET A 1 64.79 69.43 -67.98
CA MET A 1 65.89 68.93 -67.11
C MET A 1 65.34 68.64 -65.74
N GLY A 2 65.47 67.45 -65.23
CA GLY A 2 65.34 67.12 -63.83
C GLY A 2 64.21 66.18 -63.48
N SER A 3 64.41 64.89 -63.70
CA SER A 3 63.67 63.80 -63.18
C SER A 3 63.99 63.62 -61.69
N ALA A 4 62.99 63.47 -60.86
CA ALA A 4 63.12 63.10 -59.42
C ALA A 4 62.26 61.84 -59.11
N PRO A 5 62.65 60.93 -58.20
CA PRO A 5 62.32 59.52 -58.26
C PRO A 5 61.11 59.09 -57.49
N GLU A 6 60.24 58.32 -58.07
CA GLU A 6 59.07 57.67 -57.55
C GLU A 6 59.29 56.43 -56.63
N SER A 7 60.50 56.15 -56.20
CA SER A 7 60.84 54.84 -55.58
C SER A 7 60.73 54.75 -54.04
N SER A 8 60.37 55.84 -53.35
CA SER A 8 60.32 55.77 -51.86
C SER A 8 58.91 55.42 -51.24
N ARG A 9 57.84 55.75 -51.98
CA ARG A 9 56.47 55.46 -51.50
C ARG A 9 56.05 54.00 -51.63
N ALA A 10 56.60 53.25 -52.54
CA ALA A 10 56.30 51.84 -52.74
C ALA A 10 56.94 50.95 -51.63
N ARG A 11 58.11 51.30 -51.15
CA ARG A 11 58.82 50.56 -50.08
C ARG A 11 58.18 50.78 -48.69
N SER A 12 57.59 51.94 -48.43
CA SER A 12 56.91 52.20 -47.16
C SER A 12 55.57 51.46 -47.08
N LYS A 13 54.81 51.37 -48.15
CA LYS A 13 53.56 50.60 -48.24
C LYS A 13 53.72 49.11 -48.06
N LEU A 14 54.82 48.59 -48.64
CA LEU A 14 55.20 47.16 -48.54
C LEU A 14 55.62 46.78 -47.11
N ARG A 15 56.35 47.66 -46.41
CA ARG A 15 56.73 47.48 -45.03
C ARG A 15 55.53 47.53 -44.07
N LEU A 16 54.58 48.43 -44.34
CA LEU A 16 53.32 48.54 -43.56
C LEU A 16 52.46 47.26 -43.76
N ALA A 17 52.35 46.74 -44.97
CA ALA A 17 51.61 45.55 -45.27
C ALA A 17 52.21 44.29 -44.57
N ILE A 18 53.53 44.17 -44.51
CA ILE A 18 54.24 43.08 -43.83
C ILE A 18 54.05 43.17 -42.31
N VAL A 19 54.10 44.39 -41.72
CA VAL A 19 53.86 44.55 -40.29
C VAL A 19 52.41 44.25 -39.91
N VAL A 20 51.43 44.64 -40.70
CA VAL A 20 50.02 44.30 -40.50
C VAL A 20 49.78 42.81 -40.63
N ALA A 21 50.38 42.15 -41.63
CA ALA A 21 50.31 40.70 -41.81
C ALA A 21 50.97 39.94 -40.66
N ALA A 22 52.12 40.42 -40.14
CA ALA A 22 52.81 39.82 -38.98
C ALA A 22 52.03 39.98 -37.68
N ILE A 23 51.40 41.13 -37.46
CA ILE A 23 50.49 41.36 -36.29
C ILE A 23 49.22 40.49 -36.42
N GLY A 24 48.65 40.40 -37.62
CA GLY A 24 47.48 39.51 -37.88
C GLY A 24 47.82 38.04 -37.67
N ALA A 25 48.97 37.59 -38.14
CA ALA A 25 49.44 36.19 -37.89
C ALA A 25 49.79 35.95 -36.41
N GLY A 26 50.39 36.96 -35.72
CA GLY A 26 50.66 36.90 -34.28
C GLY A 26 49.40 36.83 -33.44
N LEU A 27 48.35 37.58 -33.77
CA LEU A 27 47.05 37.55 -33.11
C LEU A 27 46.29 36.23 -33.41
N TRP A 28 46.42 35.69 -34.60
CA TRP A 28 45.81 34.43 -34.95
C TRP A 28 46.51 33.23 -34.31
N PHE A 29 47.84 33.18 -34.32
CA PHE A 29 48.64 32.16 -33.66
C PHE A 29 48.62 32.29 -32.14
N GLY A 30 48.69 33.53 -31.61
CA GLY A 30 48.57 33.80 -30.18
C GLY A 30 47.17 33.49 -29.64
N GLY A 31 46.10 33.79 -30.37
CA GLY A 31 44.72 33.51 -30.03
C GLY A 31 44.42 32.01 -30.01
N SER A 32 45.05 31.25 -30.94
CA SER A 32 44.91 29.77 -30.96
C SER A 32 45.71 29.08 -29.83
N ALA A 33 46.87 29.63 -29.46
CA ALA A 33 47.70 29.11 -28.37
C ALA A 33 47.16 29.46 -26.95
N LEU A 34 46.42 30.57 -26.85
CA LEU A 34 45.80 30.99 -25.60
C LEU A 34 44.34 30.48 -25.44
N GLY A 35 43.87 29.60 -26.33
CA GLY A 35 42.54 28.95 -26.18
C GLY A 35 41.32 29.90 -26.28
N TRP A 36 41.50 31.11 -26.83
CA TRP A 36 40.43 32.10 -26.93
C TRP A 36 39.41 31.81 -28.02
N TRP A 37 39.76 30.87 -28.94
CA TRP A 37 38.88 30.42 -30.03
C TRP A 37 38.78 28.90 -30.01
N GLY A 38 38.12 28.34 -28.98
CA GLY A 38 37.87 26.93 -28.93
C GLY A 38 37.88 26.44 -27.49
N GLY A 39 36.82 26.67 -26.80
CA GLY A 39 36.50 25.87 -25.61
C GLY A 39 36.46 24.42 -26.09
N ALA A 40 37.51 23.62 -25.79
CA ALA A 40 37.49 22.20 -26.00
C ALA A 40 36.26 21.63 -25.29
N SER A 41 35.21 21.37 -26.06
CA SER A 41 34.10 20.58 -25.54
C SER A 41 34.70 19.20 -25.28
N ASP A 42 34.76 18.82 -24.01
CA ASP A 42 35.28 17.53 -23.49
C ASP A 42 34.56 16.31 -24.10
N GLY A 43 33.91 16.42 -25.24
CA GLY A 43 33.17 15.34 -25.91
C GLY A 43 32.07 14.67 -25.08
N LYS A 44 31.99 15.00 -23.80
CA LYS A 44 30.99 14.45 -22.86
C LYS A 44 29.68 15.18 -23.05
N LEU A 45 28.63 14.45 -23.29
CA LEU A 45 27.28 15.00 -23.33
C LEU A 45 26.88 15.46 -21.93
N ARG A 46 26.45 16.72 -21.81
CA ARG A 46 25.97 17.31 -20.58
C ARG A 46 24.49 17.62 -20.73
N LEU A 47 23.67 17.12 -19.82
CA LEU A 47 22.25 17.44 -19.74
C LEU A 47 22.03 18.30 -18.51
N TYR A 48 21.18 19.29 -18.64
CA TYR A 48 20.83 20.20 -17.55
C TYR A 48 19.46 19.86 -17.02
N GLY A 49 19.29 19.96 -15.71
CA GLY A 49 18.04 19.60 -15.05
C GLY A 49 18.01 20.03 -13.59
N ASN A 50 16.97 19.59 -12.90
CA ASN A 50 16.75 19.91 -11.51
C ASN A 50 16.45 18.65 -10.71
N VAL A 51 16.77 18.69 -9.43
CA VAL A 51 16.38 17.66 -8.46
C VAL A 51 14.86 17.70 -8.26
N GLU A 52 14.22 16.55 -8.34
CA GLU A 52 12.79 16.37 -8.12
C GLU A 52 12.58 15.39 -6.98
N ILE A 53 12.19 15.88 -5.81
CA ILE A 53 11.85 15.04 -4.66
C ILE A 53 10.36 14.72 -4.73
N ARG A 54 10.01 13.47 -4.46
CA ARG A 54 8.61 13.06 -4.38
C ARG A 54 8.02 13.50 -3.05
N GLU A 55 6.85 14.10 -3.11
CA GLU A 55 6.09 14.45 -1.92
C GLU A 55 4.94 13.48 -1.72
N VAL A 56 4.70 13.08 -0.48
CA VAL A 56 3.58 12.24 -0.07
C VAL A 56 2.78 12.99 0.99
N GLN A 57 1.50 13.13 0.73
CA GLN A 57 0.56 13.68 1.69
C GLN A 57 0.04 12.57 2.58
N LEU A 58 0.23 12.70 3.88
CA LEU A 58 -0.19 11.75 4.89
C LEU A 58 -1.41 12.27 5.63
N GLY A 59 -2.42 11.41 5.77
CA GLY A 59 -3.63 11.67 6.53
C GLY A 59 -4.10 10.40 7.22
N PHE A 60 -4.98 10.57 8.21
CA PHE A 60 -5.64 9.44 8.86
C PHE A 60 -6.69 8.83 7.94
N ARG A 61 -6.86 7.51 8.01
CA ARG A 61 -7.93 6.80 7.29
C ARG A 61 -9.27 6.85 8.01
N VAL A 62 -9.24 7.18 9.29
CA VAL A 62 -10.41 7.38 10.15
C VAL A 62 -10.48 8.82 10.62
N GLY A 63 -11.68 9.32 10.89
CA GLY A 63 -11.88 10.65 11.43
C GLY A 63 -11.75 10.68 12.95
N GLY A 64 -11.26 11.79 13.48
CA GLY A 64 -11.12 11.97 14.91
C GLY A 64 -10.39 13.25 15.29
N ARG A 65 -10.18 13.45 16.58
CA ARG A 65 -9.34 14.54 17.09
C ARG A 65 -7.89 14.08 17.16
N ILE A 66 -6.98 14.91 16.67
CA ILE A 66 -5.54 14.65 16.80
C ILE A 66 -5.16 14.78 18.27
N GLU A 67 -4.67 13.69 18.85
CA GLU A 67 -4.20 13.66 20.23
C GLU A 67 -2.78 14.24 20.34
N ARG A 68 -1.89 13.83 19.41
CA ARG A 68 -0.51 14.29 19.37
C ARG A 68 0.09 14.15 17.98
N ILE A 69 1.01 15.06 17.68
CA ILE A 69 1.93 15.00 16.54
C ILE A 69 3.33 14.92 17.13
N LEU A 70 4.11 13.93 16.68
CA LEU A 70 5.40 13.55 17.28
C LEU A 70 6.60 14.07 16.50
N VAL A 71 6.36 14.82 15.41
CA VAL A 71 7.37 15.34 14.50
C VAL A 71 7.06 16.81 14.15
N ASP A 72 8.10 17.57 13.87
CA ASP A 72 8.02 18.94 13.41
C ASP A 72 8.58 19.10 11.98
N GLU A 73 8.33 20.26 11.35
CA GLU A 73 8.85 20.59 10.03
C GLU A 73 10.38 20.57 10.04
N GLY A 74 10.97 19.88 9.05
CA GLY A 74 12.42 19.67 8.95
C GLY A 74 12.93 18.38 9.63
N ASP A 75 12.07 17.67 10.37
CA ASP A 75 12.48 16.41 11.00
C ASP A 75 12.65 15.29 9.97
N ARG A 76 13.69 14.50 10.15
CA ARG A 76 13.91 13.26 9.38
C ARG A 76 13.16 12.11 10.01
N VAL A 77 12.51 11.32 9.18
CA VAL A 77 11.69 10.18 9.62
C VAL A 77 12.14 8.89 8.96
N GLU A 78 12.03 7.79 9.72
CA GLU A 78 12.35 6.45 9.27
C GLU A 78 11.09 5.64 8.96
N PRO A 79 11.18 4.61 8.09
CA PRO A 79 10.04 3.74 7.79
C PRO A 79 9.47 3.10 9.05
N GLY A 80 8.14 3.14 9.21
CA GLY A 80 7.43 2.61 10.37
C GLY A 80 7.35 3.56 11.56
N GLN A 81 8.11 4.65 11.60
CA GLN A 81 8.06 5.65 12.66
C GLN A 81 6.67 6.26 12.78
N VAL A 82 6.18 6.38 14.02
CA VAL A 82 4.89 7.04 14.31
C VAL A 82 5.08 8.54 14.22
N LEU A 83 4.22 9.19 13.42
CA LEU A 83 4.27 10.63 13.17
C LEU A 83 3.15 11.38 13.87
N ALA A 84 1.96 10.82 13.89
CA ALA A 84 0.81 11.42 14.56
C ALA A 84 -0.18 10.35 15.01
N GLU A 85 -0.98 10.66 16.03
CA GLU A 85 -2.00 9.77 16.60
C GLU A 85 -3.30 10.54 16.85
N LEU A 86 -4.43 9.88 16.60
CA LEU A 86 -5.75 10.35 17.03
C LEU A 86 -6.07 9.93 18.47
N ASP A 87 -7.01 10.61 19.10
CA ASP A 87 -7.63 10.18 20.35
C ASP A 87 -8.33 8.83 20.13
N LYS A 88 -7.75 7.78 20.68
CA LYS A 88 -8.19 6.39 20.50
C LYS A 88 -9.31 5.99 21.48
N ARG A 89 -9.65 6.81 22.48
CA ARG A 89 -10.64 6.46 23.50
C ARG A 89 -12.00 6.08 22.91
N PRO A 90 -12.58 6.85 21.96
CA PRO A 90 -13.84 6.46 21.35
C PRO A 90 -13.77 5.16 20.55
N LEU A 91 -12.62 4.86 19.96
CA LEU A 91 -12.39 3.61 19.23
C LEU A 91 -12.20 2.43 20.18
N ALA A 92 -11.54 2.64 21.33
CA ALA A 92 -11.41 1.63 22.38
C ALA A 92 -12.78 1.25 22.96
N ASP A 93 -13.67 2.22 23.22
CA ASP A 93 -15.03 1.97 23.68
C ASP A 93 -15.85 1.17 22.64
N ARG A 94 -15.69 1.49 21.36
CA ARG A 94 -16.30 0.72 20.26
C ARG A 94 -15.77 -0.71 20.22
N LEU A 95 -14.46 -0.88 20.41
CA LEU A 95 -13.84 -2.22 20.44
C LEU A 95 -14.40 -3.04 21.59
N ALA A 96 -14.47 -2.48 22.81
CA ALA A 96 -15.03 -3.17 23.97
C ALA A 96 -16.48 -3.60 23.73
N SER A 97 -17.29 -2.74 23.09
CA SER A 97 -18.66 -3.09 22.71
C SER A 97 -18.72 -4.22 21.67
N ALA A 98 -17.86 -4.19 20.64
CA ALA A 98 -17.78 -5.23 19.63
C ALA A 98 -17.29 -6.57 20.21
N GLU A 99 -16.35 -6.54 21.16
CA GLU A 99 -15.87 -7.71 21.88
C GLU A 99 -16.98 -8.36 22.71
N ALA A 100 -17.75 -7.57 23.46
CA ALA A 100 -18.88 -8.08 24.23
C ALA A 100 -19.96 -8.73 23.35
N ARG A 101 -20.23 -8.15 22.15
CA ARG A 101 -21.13 -8.75 21.16
C ARG A 101 -20.59 -10.06 20.63
N TYR A 102 -19.28 -10.11 20.33
CA TYR A 102 -18.62 -11.34 19.85
C TYR A 102 -18.69 -12.44 20.91
N GLU A 103 -18.42 -12.15 22.16
CA GLU A 103 -18.51 -13.12 23.26
C GLU A 103 -19.94 -13.67 23.38
N SER A 104 -20.95 -12.81 23.31
CA SER A 104 -22.36 -13.24 23.35
C SER A 104 -22.72 -14.16 22.17
N ALA A 105 -22.35 -13.77 20.94
CA ALA A 105 -22.59 -14.58 19.75
C ALA A 105 -21.83 -15.91 19.79
N SER A 106 -20.58 -15.89 20.29
CA SER A 106 -19.75 -17.07 20.46
C SER A 106 -20.34 -18.05 21.48
N ALA A 107 -20.85 -17.54 22.61
CA ALA A 107 -21.53 -18.35 23.62
C ALA A 107 -22.83 -18.95 23.07
N SER A 108 -23.60 -18.21 22.25
CA SER A 108 -24.80 -18.74 21.60
C SER A 108 -24.45 -19.86 20.60
N ALA A 109 -23.47 -19.63 19.72
CA ALA A 109 -23.02 -20.65 18.78
C ALA A 109 -22.46 -21.90 19.48
N ALA A 110 -21.72 -21.73 20.57
CA ALA A 110 -21.23 -22.84 21.38
C ALA A 110 -22.36 -23.64 22.03
N ARG A 111 -23.40 -22.95 22.56
CA ARG A 111 -24.59 -23.61 23.10
C ARG A 111 -25.28 -24.46 22.05
N ASP A 112 -25.49 -23.93 20.85
CA ASP A 112 -26.18 -24.64 19.77
C ASP A 112 -25.31 -25.79 19.22
N ALA A 113 -24.01 -25.63 19.19
CA ALA A 113 -23.05 -26.68 18.79
C ALA A 113 -22.97 -27.81 19.82
N ASN A 114 -23.04 -27.52 21.12
CA ASN A 114 -23.00 -28.52 22.19
C ASN A 114 -24.27 -29.35 22.29
N GLY A 115 -25.38 -28.88 21.68
CA GLY A 115 -26.68 -29.56 21.69
C GLY A 115 -27.38 -29.54 23.04
N SER A 116 -28.21 -30.54 23.30
CA SER A 116 -28.97 -30.64 24.54
C SER A 116 -28.09 -30.91 25.76
N ARG A 117 -28.53 -30.37 26.91
CA ARG A 117 -27.80 -30.60 28.16
C ARG A 117 -27.73 -32.10 28.50
N PRO A 118 -26.62 -32.62 29.06
CA PRO A 118 -26.53 -34.05 29.45
C PRO A 118 -27.65 -34.50 30.35
N GLN A 119 -28.19 -33.62 31.21
CA GLN A 119 -29.31 -33.93 32.08
C GLN A 119 -30.61 -34.18 31.28
N GLN A 120 -30.89 -33.42 30.23
CA GLN A 120 -32.07 -33.61 29.36
C GLN A 120 -32.01 -34.95 28.63
N VAL A 121 -30.82 -35.33 28.14
CA VAL A 121 -30.59 -36.64 27.50
C VAL A 121 -30.76 -37.77 28.53
N SER A 122 -30.29 -37.57 29.76
CA SER A 122 -30.44 -38.53 30.85
C SER A 122 -31.89 -38.74 31.26
N GLU A 123 -32.66 -37.64 31.34
CA GLU A 123 -34.11 -37.65 31.63
C GLU A 123 -34.86 -38.45 30.54
N ALA A 124 -34.59 -38.15 29.27
CA ALA A 124 -35.23 -38.84 28.17
C ALA A 124 -34.89 -40.36 28.13
N ARG A 125 -33.63 -40.71 28.50
CA ARG A 125 -33.25 -42.13 28.64
C ARG A 125 -34.01 -42.82 29.78
N ALA A 126 -34.21 -42.17 30.90
CA ALA A 126 -34.98 -42.70 32.00
C ALA A 126 -36.47 -42.93 31.62
N ALA A 127 -37.04 -41.97 30.82
CA ALA A 127 -38.39 -42.12 30.26
C ALA A 127 -38.52 -43.37 29.36
N VAL A 128 -37.52 -43.60 28.46
CA VAL A 128 -37.49 -44.79 27.64
C VAL A 128 -37.41 -46.07 28.49
N ALA A 129 -36.54 -46.12 29.48
CA ALA A 129 -36.44 -47.29 30.37
C ALA A 129 -37.73 -47.57 31.13
N SER A 130 -38.45 -46.54 31.59
CA SER A 130 -39.77 -46.67 32.20
C SER A 130 -40.82 -47.23 31.24
N ALA A 131 -40.87 -46.71 30.00
CA ALA A 131 -41.79 -47.21 28.98
C ALA A 131 -41.49 -48.63 28.53
N GLU A 132 -40.22 -49.04 28.48
CA GLU A 132 -39.80 -50.43 28.20
C GLU A 132 -40.28 -51.38 29.31
N ALA A 133 -40.15 -50.99 30.57
CA ALA A 133 -40.65 -51.77 31.70
C ALA A 133 -42.20 -51.94 31.65
N ALA A 134 -42.93 -50.85 31.31
CA ALA A 134 -44.36 -50.91 31.14
C ALA A 134 -44.82 -51.79 29.97
N LEU A 135 -44.10 -51.70 28.85
CA LEU A 135 -44.37 -52.58 27.68
C LEU A 135 -44.10 -54.07 28.03
N SER A 136 -43.00 -54.38 28.74
CA SER A 136 -42.70 -55.72 29.17
C SER A 136 -43.80 -56.30 30.06
N GLU A 137 -44.34 -55.53 31.01
CA GLU A 137 -45.47 -55.94 31.85
C GLU A 137 -46.74 -56.13 31.03
N ALA A 138 -47.13 -55.22 30.18
CA ALA A 138 -48.33 -55.31 29.33
C ALA A 138 -48.24 -56.54 28.40
N ARG A 139 -47.04 -56.84 27.87
CA ARG A 139 -46.79 -58.02 27.04
C ARG A 139 -46.95 -59.32 27.81
N ARG A 140 -46.41 -59.40 29.05
CA ARG A 140 -46.60 -60.60 29.92
C ARG A 140 -48.06 -60.78 30.31
N GLN A 141 -48.81 -59.72 30.53
CA GLN A 141 -50.24 -59.81 30.80
C GLN A 141 -51.06 -60.29 29.61
N TYR A 142 -50.77 -59.76 28.40
CA TYR A 142 -51.40 -60.22 27.16
C TYR A 142 -51.14 -61.71 26.89
N GLU A 143 -49.88 -62.13 26.95
CA GLU A 143 -49.48 -63.52 26.74
C GLU A 143 -50.16 -64.51 27.74
N ARG A 144 -50.25 -64.10 29.03
CA ARG A 144 -50.99 -64.85 30.02
C ARG A 144 -52.47 -64.97 29.71
N ARG A 145 -53.14 -63.85 29.34
CA ARG A 145 -54.57 -63.77 28.99
C ARG A 145 -54.84 -64.58 27.73
N GLN A 146 -54.01 -64.46 26.73
CA GLN A 146 -54.12 -65.25 25.50
C GLN A 146 -54.13 -66.79 25.75
N SER A 147 -53.27 -67.25 26.61
CA SER A 147 -53.23 -68.71 26.98
C SER A 147 -54.48 -69.13 27.77
N LEU A 148 -55.13 -68.25 28.56
CA LEU A 148 -56.33 -68.54 29.35
C LEU A 148 -57.60 -68.49 28.52
N VAL A 149 -57.72 -67.65 27.51
CA VAL A 149 -58.87 -67.60 26.55
C VAL A 149 -58.93 -68.95 25.80
N GLY A 150 -57.76 -69.49 25.32
CA GLY A 150 -57.71 -70.74 24.62
C GLY A 150 -58.20 -71.95 25.47
N LYS A 151 -58.18 -71.79 26.80
CA LYS A 151 -58.68 -72.78 27.78
C LYS A 151 -60.09 -72.49 28.30
N GLY A 152 -60.73 -71.40 27.85
CA GLY A 152 -62.09 -71.05 28.29
C GLY A 152 -62.20 -70.38 29.62
N PHE A 153 -61.10 -69.91 30.27
CA PHE A 153 -61.08 -69.36 31.61
C PHE A 153 -61.35 -67.83 31.72
N ILE A 154 -61.25 -67.13 30.60
CA ILE A 154 -61.53 -65.69 30.55
C ILE A 154 -62.34 -65.30 29.29
N SER A 155 -62.98 -64.13 29.30
CA SER A 155 -63.77 -63.65 28.20
C SER A 155 -62.90 -63.08 27.04
N ARG A 156 -63.43 -63.06 25.81
CA ARG A 156 -62.78 -62.38 24.67
C ARG A 156 -62.64 -60.87 24.93
N ALA A 157 -63.53 -60.24 25.67
CA ALA A 157 -63.48 -58.83 26.02
C ALA A 157 -62.22 -58.54 26.90
N ASP A 158 -61.87 -59.44 27.84
CA ASP A 158 -60.67 -59.31 28.68
C ASP A 158 -59.42 -59.44 27.86
N LEU A 159 -59.35 -60.31 26.83
CA LEU A 159 -58.23 -60.36 25.91
C LEU A 159 -58.11 -59.10 25.11
N GLN A 160 -59.19 -58.54 24.53
CA GLN A 160 -59.18 -57.27 23.77
C GLN A 160 -58.71 -56.09 24.65
N THR A 161 -59.09 -56.05 25.91
CA THR A 161 -58.62 -55.04 26.88
C THR A 161 -57.07 -55.14 27.07
N SER A 162 -56.54 -56.33 27.15
CA SER A 162 -55.07 -56.50 27.30
C SER A 162 -54.30 -56.23 25.99
N GLU A 163 -54.90 -56.50 24.86
CA GLU A 163 -54.37 -56.14 23.54
C GLU A 163 -54.31 -54.60 23.37
N ALA A 164 -55.40 -53.93 23.74
CA ALA A 164 -55.40 -52.46 23.77
C ALA A 164 -54.34 -51.88 24.70
N ALA A 165 -54.16 -52.49 25.90
CA ALA A 165 -53.09 -52.06 26.84
C ALA A 165 -51.71 -52.29 26.29
N LEU A 166 -51.47 -53.42 25.60
CA LEU A 166 -50.20 -53.71 24.92
C LEU A 166 -49.94 -52.68 23.82
N SER A 167 -50.89 -52.38 22.98
CA SER A 167 -50.81 -51.38 21.93
C SER A 167 -50.52 -49.97 22.49
N ALA A 168 -51.18 -49.59 23.55
CA ALA A 168 -50.89 -48.33 24.25
C ALA A 168 -49.51 -48.23 24.83
N ALA A 169 -48.98 -49.32 25.40
CA ALA A 169 -47.62 -49.37 25.93
C ALA A 169 -46.57 -49.33 24.79
N GLN A 170 -46.87 -49.95 23.63
CA GLN A 170 -45.99 -49.83 22.42
C GLN A 170 -45.94 -48.40 21.90
N ALA A 171 -47.07 -47.73 21.82
CA ALA A 171 -47.16 -46.31 21.40
C ALA A 171 -46.41 -45.39 22.40
N SER A 172 -46.52 -45.64 23.71
CA SER A 172 -45.78 -44.89 24.72
C SER A 172 -44.25 -45.05 24.59
N LEU A 173 -43.78 -46.28 24.33
CA LEU A 173 -42.36 -46.52 24.09
C LEU A 173 -41.90 -45.79 22.83
N ALA A 174 -42.63 -45.86 21.73
CA ALA A 174 -42.28 -45.16 20.51
C ALA A 174 -42.19 -43.63 20.73
N GLN A 175 -43.13 -43.05 21.51
CA GLN A 175 -43.10 -41.65 21.90
C GLN A 175 -41.85 -41.30 22.72
N ALA A 176 -41.50 -42.10 23.72
CA ALA A 176 -40.31 -41.88 24.56
C ALA A 176 -39.02 -42.00 23.74
N GLN A 177 -38.94 -42.98 22.83
CA GLN A 177 -37.79 -43.12 21.91
C GLN A 177 -37.64 -41.91 20.98
N ALA A 178 -38.72 -41.42 20.40
CA ALA A 178 -38.70 -40.19 19.57
C ALA A 178 -38.24 -38.96 20.37
N ALA A 179 -38.68 -38.82 21.64
CA ALA A 179 -38.20 -37.77 22.52
C ALA A 179 -36.71 -37.88 22.84
N LEU A 180 -36.21 -39.09 23.05
CA LEU A 180 -34.77 -39.31 23.26
C LEU A 180 -33.96 -38.98 22.00
N SER A 181 -34.43 -39.39 20.85
CA SER A 181 -33.77 -39.08 19.56
C SER A 181 -33.68 -37.56 19.38
N LEU A 182 -34.77 -36.83 19.62
CA LEU A 182 -34.79 -35.35 19.55
C LEU A 182 -33.81 -34.72 20.56
N ALA A 183 -33.77 -35.23 21.80
CA ALA A 183 -32.83 -34.77 22.80
C ALA A 183 -31.35 -35.06 22.45
N GLN A 184 -31.09 -36.18 21.78
CA GLN A 184 -29.73 -36.53 21.32
C GLN A 184 -29.27 -35.73 20.09
N GLU A 185 -30.20 -35.42 19.18
CA GLU A 185 -29.94 -34.63 17.97
C GLU A 185 -29.61 -33.16 18.32
N GLY A 186 -30.22 -32.63 19.34
CA GLY A 186 -30.00 -31.27 19.82
C GLY A 186 -30.52 -30.20 18.86
N ALA A 187 -29.76 -29.10 18.73
CA ALA A 187 -30.12 -28.02 17.81
C ALA A 187 -30.07 -28.48 16.35
N ARG A 188 -30.99 -28.01 15.54
CA ARG A 188 -31.02 -28.31 14.09
C ARG A 188 -29.76 -27.88 13.39
N VAL A 189 -29.43 -28.51 12.28
CA VAL A 189 -28.24 -28.18 11.47
C VAL A 189 -28.33 -26.72 11.00
N GLU A 190 -29.53 -26.26 10.62
CA GLU A 190 -29.78 -24.91 10.17
C GLU A 190 -29.58 -23.88 11.30
N ASP A 191 -30.01 -24.18 12.52
CA ASP A 191 -29.86 -23.30 13.68
C ASP A 191 -28.38 -23.17 14.06
N ARG A 192 -27.62 -24.28 14.03
CA ARG A 192 -26.17 -24.29 14.24
C ARG A 192 -25.43 -23.50 13.16
N ALA A 193 -25.84 -23.63 11.91
CA ALA A 193 -25.26 -22.87 10.79
C ALA A 193 -25.56 -21.37 10.93
N ALA A 194 -26.80 -21.01 11.32
CA ALA A 194 -27.21 -19.62 11.52
C ALA A 194 -26.46 -18.95 12.67
N SER A 195 -26.31 -19.63 13.82
CA SER A 195 -25.58 -19.09 14.96
C SER A 195 -24.07 -18.98 14.68
N ALA A 196 -23.50 -19.95 13.94
CA ALA A 196 -22.11 -19.89 13.48
C ALA A 196 -21.89 -18.71 12.52
N ALA A 197 -22.78 -18.49 11.56
CA ALA A 197 -22.72 -17.36 10.64
C ALA A 197 -22.85 -16.01 11.39
N THR A 198 -23.74 -15.92 12.38
CA THR A 198 -23.88 -14.73 13.23
C THR A 198 -22.58 -14.44 13.99
N ARG A 199 -21.96 -15.46 14.59
CA ARG A 199 -20.66 -15.30 15.27
C ARG A 199 -19.58 -14.77 14.32
N GLU A 200 -19.52 -15.28 13.08
CA GLU A 200 -18.53 -14.84 12.09
C GLU A 200 -18.77 -13.40 11.64
N ALA A 201 -20.03 -12.99 11.46
CA ALA A 201 -20.39 -11.61 11.15
C ALA A 201 -19.94 -10.63 12.26
N VAL A 202 -20.21 -10.95 13.52
CA VAL A 202 -19.77 -10.13 14.65
C VAL A 202 -18.25 -10.14 14.82
N LEU A 203 -17.58 -11.25 14.50
CA LEU A 203 -16.13 -11.30 14.47
C LEU A 203 -15.55 -10.37 13.41
N ALA A 204 -16.16 -10.28 12.24
CA ALA A 204 -15.77 -9.34 11.19
C ALA A 204 -15.97 -7.88 11.64
N GLU A 205 -17.07 -7.56 12.34
CA GLU A 205 -17.30 -6.24 12.94
C GLU A 205 -16.19 -5.87 13.94
N ARG A 206 -15.81 -6.80 14.83
CA ARG A 206 -14.70 -6.59 15.78
C ARG A 206 -13.38 -6.31 15.06
N ARG A 207 -13.06 -7.09 14.01
CA ARG A 207 -11.84 -6.87 13.20
C ARG A 207 -11.84 -5.51 12.51
N ALA A 208 -12.99 -5.04 12.02
CA ALA A 208 -13.10 -3.72 11.41
C ALA A 208 -12.73 -2.60 12.42
N VAL A 209 -13.23 -2.67 13.65
CA VAL A 209 -12.88 -1.69 14.70
C VAL A 209 -11.38 -1.77 15.06
N GLN A 210 -10.79 -2.96 15.09
CA GLN A 210 -9.35 -3.12 15.30
C GLN A 210 -8.53 -2.47 14.19
N THR A 211 -9.00 -2.56 12.94
CA THR A 211 -8.39 -1.86 11.80
C THR A 211 -8.53 -0.34 11.97
N ASP A 212 -9.70 0.17 12.38
CA ASP A 212 -9.89 1.60 12.62
C ASP A 212 -8.92 2.13 13.69
N ILE A 213 -8.62 1.35 14.73
CA ILE A 213 -7.62 1.71 15.76
C ILE A 213 -6.21 1.74 15.17
N ALA A 214 -5.87 0.82 14.29
CA ALA A 214 -4.59 0.83 13.60
C ALA A 214 -4.45 2.03 12.65
N ASP A 215 -5.54 2.38 11.95
CA ASP A 215 -5.64 3.50 11.03
C ASP A 215 -5.72 4.88 11.74
N ALA A 216 -5.90 4.90 13.06
CA ALA A 216 -5.82 6.08 13.92
C ALA A 216 -4.36 6.54 14.20
N VAL A 217 -3.38 5.92 13.54
CA VAL A 217 -1.95 6.25 13.66
C VAL A 217 -1.36 6.48 12.27
N ILE A 218 -0.76 7.65 12.07
CA ILE A 218 0.03 7.92 10.86
C ILE A 218 1.46 7.42 11.09
N ARG A 219 1.96 6.60 10.16
CA ARG A 219 3.34 6.14 10.13
C ARG A 219 4.01 6.52 8.83
N ALA A 220 5.32 6.77 8.88
CA ALA A 220 6.11 6.95 7.67
C ALA A 220 6.21 5.62 6.91
N SER A 221 5.89 5.62 5.61
CA SER A 221 6.02 4.45 4.73
C SER A 221 7.43 4.28 4.17
N GLU A 222 8.12 5.39 3.95
CA GLU A 222 9.46 5.48 3.38
C GLU A 222 10.29 6.50 4.16
N PRO A 223 11.63 6.47 4.06
CA PRO A 223 12.47 7.47 4.71
C PRO A 223 12.27 8.83 4.05
N GLY A 224 12.15 9.87 4.86
CA GLY A 224 11.83 11.20 4.37
C GLY A 224 12.15 12.31 5.36
N GLU A 225 11.78 13.53 4.95
CA GLU A 225 11.83 14.73 5.78
C GLU A 225 10.43 15.36 5.79
N VAL A 226 9.97 15.83 6.94
CA VAL A 226 8.67 16.50 7.07
C VAL A 226 8.77 17.88 6.43
N LEU A 227 8.00 18.14 5.36
CA LEU A 227 7.96 19.43 4.69
C LEU A 227 6.99 20.39 5.36
N THR A 228 5.79 19.89 5.68
CA THR A 228 4.71 20.75 6.17
C THR A 228 3.83 19.98 7.15
N ARG A 229 3.47 20.68 8.23
CA ARG A 229 2.48 20.27 9.19
C ARG A 229 1.17 21.05 8.94
N ALA A 230 0.27 20.44 8.16
CA ALA A 230 -0.97 21.08 7.75
C ALA A 230 -2.03 21.16 8.86
N ARG A 231 -1.89 20.40 9.94
CA ARG A 231 -2.83 20.36 11.09
C ARG A 231 -2.07 20.35 12.40
N GLU A 232 -2.75 20.85 13.45
CA GLU A 232 -2.22 20.96 14.80
C GLU A 232 -2.87 19.95 15.76
N THR A 233 -2.17 19.66 16.86
CA THR A 233 -2.71 18.90 18.00
C THR A 233 -4.00 19.52 18.49
N GLY A 234 -5.03 18.70 18.73
CA GLY A 234 -6.36 19.14 19.11
C GLY A 234 -7.32 19.39 17.94
N SER A 235 -6.84 19.49 16.70
CA SER A 235 -7.68 19.63 15.52
C SER A 235 -8.52 18.37 15.27
N ILE A 236 -9.74 18.59 14.73
CA ILE A 236 -10.60 17.49 14.25
C ILE A 236 -10.36 17.31 12.77
N VAL A 237 -10.10 16.07 12.33
CA VAL A 237 -9.82 15.73 10.94
C VAL A 237 -10.81 14.69 10.40
N GLN A 238 -11.06 14.79 9.10
CA GLN A 238 -11.86 13.82 8.36
C GLN A 238 -10.95 12.75 7.71
N PRO A 239 -11.49 11.57 7.38
CA PRO A 239 -10.74 10.54 6.66
C PRO A 239 -10.12 11.09 5.36
N GLY A 240 -8.83 10.81 5.13
CA GLY A 240 -8.09 11.26 3.95
C GLY A 240 -7.64 12.73 3.95
N GLN A 241 -7.98 13.50 4.97
CA GLN A 241 -7.50 14.88 5.09
C GLN A 241 -6.02 14.92 5.39
N THR A 242 -5.26 15.71 4.62
CA THR A 242 -3.81 15.87 4.80
C THR A 242 -3.49 16.46 6.17
N VAL A 243 -2.61 15.80 6.90
CA VAL A 243 -2.08 16.23 8.20
C VAL A 243 -0.60 16.61 8.09
N LEU A 244 0.18 15.79 7.40
CA LEU A 244 1.61 15.98 7.17
C LEU A 244 1.93 15.80 5.69
N THR A 245 2.93 16.52 5.20
CA THR A 245 3.53 16.29 3.89
C THR A 245 4.98 15.89 4.08
N LEU A 246 5.36 14.74 3.53
CA LEU A 246 6.73 14.23 3.56
C LEU A 246 7.40 14.37 2.21
N ALA A 247 8.65 14.86 2.20
CA ALA A 247 9.59 14.70 1.09
C ALA A 247 10.30 13.35 1.22
N LEU A 248 10.18 12.51 0.22
CA LEU A 248 10.84 11.19 0.21
C LEU A 248 12.30 11.37 -0.21
N THR A 249 13.22 11.13 0.70
CA THR A 249 14.65 11.36 0.46
C THR A 249 15.29 10.25 -0.39
N GLN A 250 14.64 9.12 -0.57
CA GLN A 250 15.14 7.99 -1.35
C GLN A 250 14.03 7.31 -2.15
N PRO A 251 14.27 6.90 -3.40
CA PRO A 251 15.37 7.37 -4.25
C PRO A 251 15.14 8.81 -4.73
N VAL A 252 16.20 9.62 -4.73
CA VAL A 252 16.14 10.98 -5.29
C VAL A 252 15.98 10.88 -6.81
N ARG A 253 15.12 11.71 -7.37
CA ARG A 253 14.93 11.82 -8.81
C ARG A 253 15.55 13.11 -9.33
N VAL A 254 16.07 13.03 -10.55
CA VAL A 254 16.51 14.21 -11.32
C VAL A 254 15.71 14.24 -12.60
N ARG A 255 15.16 15.41 -12.90
CA ARG A 255 14.53 15.72 -14.19
C ARG A 255 15.52 16.52 -15.01
N ALA A 256 16.02 15.96 -16.10
CA ALA A 256 16.91 16.60 -17.04
C ALA A 256 16.27 16.66 -18.42
N TYR A 257 16.85 17.45 -19.30
CA TYR A 257 16.37 17.62 -20.67
C TYR A 257 17.51 17.35 -21.65
N VAL A 258 17.19 16.62 -22.70
CA VAL A 258 18.11 16.30 -23.81
C VAL A 258 17.56 16.91 -25.08
N ALA A 259 18.43 17.54 -25.88
CA ALA A 259 18.08 18.05 -27.20
C ALA A 259 17.88 16.87 -28.18
N GLU A 260 17.02 17.05 -29.18
CA GLU A 260 16.70 16.02 -30.17
C GLU A 260 17.96 15.40 -30.84
N PRO A 261 19.00 16.17 -31.25
CA PRO A 261 20.20 15.62 -31.87
C PRO A 261 21.01 14.68 -30.96
N ASP A 262 20.89 14.85 -29.64
CA ASP A 262 21.63 14.05 -28.66
C ASP A 262 20.82 12.84 -28.13
N LEU A 263 19.55 12.74 -28.49
CA LEU A 263 18.68 11.65 -28.06
C LEU A 263 19.23 10.25 -28.36
N PRO A 264 19.84 9.99 -29.56
CA PRO A 264 20.40 8.67 -29.85
C PRO A 264 21.59 8.27 -28.96
N ARG A 265 22.20 9.22 -28.25
CA ARG A 265 23.36 9.00 -27.37
C ARG A 265 22.99 8.49 -25.98
N ILE A 266 21.73 8.50 -25.63
CA ILE A 266 21.24 8.05 -24.31
C ILE A 266 20.27 6.90 -24.46
N ARG A 267 20.22 6.04 -23.44
CA ARG A 267 19.28 4.90 -23.39
C ARG A 267 18.78 4.70 -21.94
N PRO A 268 17.56 4.22 -21.77
CA PRO A 268 17.11 3.76 -20.46
C PRO A 268 18.04 2.70 -19.88
N GLY A 269 18.32 2.77 -18.58
CA GLY A 269 19.24 1.87 -17.90
C GLY A 269 20.72 2.30 -17.93
N MET A 270 21.07 3.36 -18.67
CA MET A 270 22.45 3.87 -18.76
C MET A 270 22.90 4.49 -17.45
N ASP A 271 24.13 4.15 -17.03
CA ASP A 271 24.77 4.75 -15.86
C ASP A 271 25.36 6.11 -16.23
N VAL A 272 25.08 7.11 -15.44
CA VAL A 272 25.50 8.50 -15.61
C VAL A 272 25.93 9.10 -14.27
N LYS A 273 26.52 10.28 -14.31
CA LYS A 273 26.90 11.00 -13.10
C LYS A 273 26.14 12.32 -13.03
N VAL A 274 25.68 12.65 -11.85
CA VAL A 274 25.01 13.92 -11.55
C VAL A 274 25.97 14.77 -10.73
N ARG A 275 26.12 16.04 -11.10
CA ARG A 275 26.90 17.04 -10.37
C ARG A 275 26.05 18.26 -10.11
N VAL A 276 26.20 18.82 -8.92
CA VAL A 276 25.58 20.08 -8.50
C VAL A 276 26.57 21.21 -8.75
N ASP A 277 26.07 22.38 -9.17
CA ASP A 277 26.89 23.57 -9.32
C ASP A 277 27.47 24.02 -7.98
N GLY A 278 28.76 24.39 -7.99
CA GLY A 278 29.48 24.81 -6.77
C GLY A 278 30.11 23.66 -5.96
N THR A 279 30.03 22.42 -6.43
CA THR A 279 30.73 21.28 -5.81
C THR A 279 31.30 20.34 -6.86
N ASP A 280 32.49 19.79 -6.56
CA ASP A 280 33.16 18.79 -7.42
C ASP A 280 32.62 17.37 -7.15
N ARG A 281 31.69 17.19 -6.25
CA ARG A 281 31.12 15.90 -5.92
C ARG A 281 30.20 15.40 -7.05
N GLU A 282 30.38 14.15 -7.41
CA GLU A 282 29.55 13.44 -8.39
C GLU A 282 28.74 12.35 -7.69
N TRP A 283 27.45 12.29 -7.99
CA TRP A 283 26.54 11.23 -7.53
C TRP A 283 26.27 10.24 -8.65
N PRO A 284 26.41 8.93 -8.39
CA PRO A 284 26.05 7.92 -9.37
C PRO A 284 24.52 7.95 -9.58
N ALA A 285 24.13 7.88 -10.85
CA ALA A 285 22.74 7.91 -11.24
C ALA A 285 22.48 6.99 -12.42
N LYS A 286 21.23 6.61 -12.62
CA LYS A 286 20.80 5.77 -13.73
C LYS A 286 19.63 6.45 -14.47
N ILE A 287 19.69 6.43 -15.81
CA ILE A 287 18.58 6.89 -16.65
C ILE A 287 17.43 5.88 -16.51
N GLY A 288 16.33 6.31 -15.88
CA GLY A 288 15.17 5.46 -15.67
C GLY A 288 14.14 5.54 -16.78
N PHE A 289 13.95 6.75 -17.34
CA PHE A 289 12.91 7.00 -18.34
C PHE A 289 13.31 8.16 -19.27
N ILE A 290 12.97 8.03 -20.54
CA ILE A 290 13.11 9.06 -21.57
C ILE A 290 11.70 9.27 -22.14
N SER A 291 11.22 10.52 -22.15
CA SER A 291 9.90 10.85 -22.69
C SER A 291 9.85 10.55 -24.19
N SER A 292 8.76 9.97 -24.66
CA SER A 292 8.46 9.81 -26.08
C SER A 292 7.85 11.05 -26.72
N VAL A 293 7.49 12.04 -25.90
CA VAL A 293 6.88 13.30 -26.34
C VAL A 293 7.89 14.42 -26.12
N ALA A 294 8.12 15.22 -27.15
CA ALA A 294 8.95 16.40 -27.06
C ALA A 294 8.24 17.49 -26.27
N GLU A 295 8.99 18.25 -25.49
CA GLU A 295 8.54 19.40 -24.72
C GLU A 295 9.26 20.64 -25.26
N PHE A 296 8.59 21.79 -25.17
CA PHE A 296 9.24 23.07 -25.48
C PHE A 296 10.06 23.52 -24.27
N THR A 297 11.26 24.03 -24.50
CA THR A 297 12.05 24.60 -23.40
C THR A 297 11.28 25.79 -22.80
N PRO A 298 11.04 25.83 -21.49
CA PRO A 298 10.40 26.96 -20.84
C PRO A 298 11.39 28.14 -20.79
N LYS A 299 11.47 28.92 -21.87
CA LYS A 299 12.20 30.21 -21.89
C LYS A 299 11.21 31.34 -21.98
N THR A 300 11.19 32.17 -20.96
CA THR A 300 10.29 33.34 -20.79
C THR A 300 10.77 34.59 -21.57
N VAL A 301 11.53 34.46 -22.66
CA VAL A 301 11.96 35.61 -23.44
C VAL A 301 11.69 35.38 -24.92
N GLN A 302 10.79 36.17 -25.48
CA GLN A 302 10.47 36.23 -26.91
C GLN A 302 11.51 37.10 -27.63
N THR A 303 12.38 36.49 -28.43
CA THR A 303 13.10 37.16 -29.50
C THR A 303 12.96 36.34 -30.76
N GLU A 304 12.77 37.01 -31.92
CA GLU A 304 12.39 36.46 -33.23
C GLU A 304 13.38 35.41 -33.82
N GLN A 305 14.51 35.13 -33.17
CA GLN A 305 15.55 34.20 -33.64
C GLN A 305 15.71 32.91 -32.84
N LEU A 306 14.92 32.68 -31.81
CA LEU A 306 14.95 31.41 -31.06
C LEU A 306 13.85 30.48 -31.59
N ARG A 307 14.18 29.66 -32.60
CA ARG A 307 13.45 28.42 -32.82
C ARG A 307 13.50 27.66 -31.51
N THR A 308 12.33 27.41 -30.93
CA THR A 308 12.14 26.59 -29.73
C THR A 308 12.76 25.23 -30.01
N ASP A 309 13.96 24.97 -29.47
CA ASP A 309 14.58 23.67 -29.57
C ASP A 309 13.71 22.68 -28.82
N LEU A 310 13.26 21.66 -29.54
CA LEU A 310 12.54 20.52 -28.97
C LEU A 310 13.48 19.79 -28.03
N VAL A 311 13.03 19.58 -26.83
CA VAL A 311 13.78 18.81 -25.82
C VAL A 311 12.95 17.64 -25.33
N TYR A 312 13.62 16.55 -24.99
CA TYR A 312 12.98 15.40 -24.39
C TYR A 312 13.34 15.31 -22.92
N ARG A 313 12.31 15.11 -22.10
CA ARG A 313 12.49 14.95 -20.65
C ARG A 313 13.10 13.60 -20.35
N VAL A 314 14.17 13.62 -19.57
CA VAL A 314 14.86 12.44 -19.05
C VAL A 314 14.71 12.41 -17.54
N ARG A 315 14.25 11.30 -17.01
CA ARG A 315 14.17 11.07 -15.57
C ARG A 315 15.29 10.13 -15.16
N LEU A 316 16.04 10.57 -14.17
CA LEU A 316 17.14 9.79 -13.60
C LEU A 316 16.80 9.44 -12.15
N THR A 317 17.31 8.32 -11.69
CA THR A 317 17.32 7.92 -10.30
C THR A 317 18.74 8.09 -9.77
N VAL A 318 18.89 8.87 -8.72
CA VAL A 318 20.17 9.21 -8.10
C VAL A 318 20.27 8.50 -6.76
N ASN A 319 21.39 7.90 -6.48
CA ASN A 319 21.69 7.34 -5.17
C ASN A 319 22.38 8.42 -4.32
N ASP A 320 21.62 9.03 -3.43
CA ASP A 320 22.10 10.02 -2.47
C ASP A 320 21.84 9.57 -1.02
N PRO A 321 22.70 8.69 -0.47
CA PRO A 321 22.47 8.10 0.86
C PRO A 321 22.57 9.11 2.00
N ARG A 322 23.10 10.33 1.75
CA ARG A 322 23.23 11.38 2.78
C ARG A 322 22.11 12.40 2.74
N GLY A 323 21.33 12.46 1.65
CA GLY A 323 20.29 13.48 1.47
C GLY A 323 20.89 14.88 1.26
N ASP A 324 21.99 14.96 0.51
CA ASP A 324 22.66 16.24 0.24
C ASP A 324 21.93 17.03 -0.88
N LEU A 325 21.14 16.35 -1.72
CA LEU A 325 20.41 16.95 -2.82
C LEU A 325 19.07 17.52 -2.35
N ARG A 326 18.78 18.76 -2.72
CA ARG A 326 17.56 19.47 -2.32
C ARG A 326 16.59 19.65 -3.48
N GLN A 327 15.30 19.72 -3.17
CA GLN A 327 14.23 19.98 -4.13
C GLN A 327 14.52 21.23 -4.97
N GLY A 328 14.35 21.11 -6.29
CA GLY A 328 14.54 22.22 -7.24
C GLY A 328 15.99 22.62 -7.52
N GLN A 329 16.97 22.01 -6.85
CA GLN A 329 18.37 22.32 -7.02
C GLN A 329 18.83 22.02 -8.45
N PRO A 330 19.47 22.99 -9.16
CA PRO A 330 19.99 22.78 -10.50
C PRO A 330 21.15 21.77 -10.48
N VAL A 331 21.15 20.89 -11.49
CA VAL A 331 22.15 19.85 -11.63
C VAL A 331 22.58 19.68 -13.08
N THR A 332 23.83 19.27 -13.25
CA THR A 332 24.39 18.86 -14.53
C THR A 332 24.56 17.34 -14.56
N VAL A 333 23.95 16.69 -15.53
CA VAL A 333 24.09 15.25 -15.76
C VAL A 333 25.20 15.05 -16.79
N ILE A 334 26.21 14.28 -16.44
CA ILE A 334 27.36 13.95 -17.26
C ILE A 334 27.15 12.53 -17.80
N VAL A 335 26.92 12.45 -19.11
CA VAL A 335 26.78 11.16 -19.79
C VAL A 335 28.17 10.70 -20.24
N PRO A 336 28.63 9.52 -19.84
CA PRO A 336 29.90 9.00 -20.27
C PRO A 336 29.85 8.79 -21.81
N THR A 337 30.92 9.20 -22.51
CA THR A 337 31.05 8.91 -23.93
C THR A 337 31.12 7.40 -24.07
N ALA A 338 30.23 6.80 -24.85
CA ALA A 338 30.32 5.40 -25.18
C ALA A 338 31.65 5.13 -25.90
N THR A 339 32.67 4.71 -25.14
CA THR A 339 33.89 4.15 -25.70
C THR A 339 33.47 2.85 -26.38
N GLY A 340 33.61 2.80 -27.72
CA GLY A 340 33.05 1.77 -28.57
C GLY A 340 33.31 0.36 -28.05
N GLN A 341 32.24 -0.36 -27.88
CA GLN A 341 32.26 -1.80 -28.10
C GLN A 341 31.89 -2.03 -29.57
N ARG A 342 32.91 -2.31 -30.33
CA ARG A 342 32.80 -2.98 -31.64
C ARG A 342 32.46 -4.44 -31.43
#